data_99022c02558a547f1082d83edf2921cf
#
_entry.id   99022c02558a547f1082d83edf2921cf
#
_cell.length_a   1.000
_cell.length_b   1.000
_cell.length_c   1.000
_cell.angle_alpha   90.00
_cell.angle_beta   90.00
_cell.angle_gamma   90.00
#
_symmetry.space_group_name_H-M   'P 1'
#
loop_
_entity.id
_entity.type
_entity.pdbx_description
1 polymer ?
#
loop_
_entity_poly.entity_id
_entity_poly.type
_entity_poly.pdbx_seq_one_letter_code
_entity_poly.pdbx_strand_id
1 'polypeptide(L)'
;MTIKLTENEILDEFRASDALLEGHFILSSGRHSAQYLQCARVLMDPARGARLAEALVATLPDDIRNAIDIVVSPAMGGVIAGHEMGRALGKEAIFLERPEGTFELRRGFRLEPDQKVLMMEDVVTTGLSSREAMKAIALAGGEVIAAGALVDRSNGAASFDVPFFPLIALEVPSYADDEVPAELAAIPMTKPGSRKA
;
A
#
# COMPACT_ATOMS: atom_id res chain seq x y z
N MET A 1 -14.64 -4.25 -18.69
CA MET A 1 -14.27 -5.67 -18.52
C MET A 1 -13.52 -5.76 -17.20
N THR A 2 -13.99 -6.53 -16.22
CA THR A 2 -13.35 -6.58 -14.89
C THR A 2 -12.14 -7.51 -15.00
N ILE A 3 -10.94 -6.99 -14.77
CA ILE A 3 -9.70 -7.78 -14.77
C ILE A 3 -9.63 -8.51 -13.43
N LYS A 4 -9.52 -9.84 -13.47
CA LYS A 4 -9.17 -10.64 -12.29
C LYS A 4 -7.80 -11.24 -12.54
N LEU A 5 -6.86 -10.96 -11.67
CA LEU A 5 -5.54 -11.57 -11.68
C LEU A 5 -5.45 -12.65 -10.60
N THR A 6 -4.78 -13.72 -10.92
CA THR A 6 -4.37 -14.72 -9.94
C THR A 6 -3.20 -14.18 -9.11
N GLU A 7 -2.97 -14.76 -7.94
CA GLU A 7 -1.83 -14.41 -7.09
C GLU A 7 -0.49 -14.50 -7.83
N ASN A 8 -0.30 -15.56 -8.64
CA ASN A 8 0.91 -15.72 -9.43
C ASN A 8 1.09 -14.61 -10.48
N GLU A 9 0.01 -14.21 -11.17
CA GLU A 9 0.06 -13.11 -12.13
C GLU A 9 0.41 -11.78 -11.45
N ILE A 10 -0.11 -11.54 -10.24
CA ILE A 10 0.24 -10.36 -9.44
C ILE A 10 1.74 -10.41 -9.07
N LEU A 11 2.23 -11.54 -8.56
CA LEU A 11 3.64 -11.71 -8.19
C LEU A 11 4.57 -11.53 -9.39
N ASP A 12 4.16 -12.00 -10.57
CA ASP A 12 4.94 -11.85 -11.80
C ASP A 12 5.07 -10.38 -12.22
N GLU A 13 4.05 -9.54 -12.00
CA GLU A 13 4.16 -8.08 -12.19
C GLU A 13 5.20 -7.45 -11.27
N PHE A 14 5.25 -7.90 -9.99
CA PHE A 14 6.23 -7.41 -9.04
C PHE A 14 7.66 -7.88 -9.37
N ARG A 15 7.83 -9.13 -9.80
CA ARG A 15 9.13 -9.67 -10.24
C ARG A 15 9.62 -9.00 -11.52
N ALA A 16 8.76 -8.88 -12.53
CA ALA A 16 9.10 -8.29 -13.82
C ALA A 16 9.51 -6.80 -13.74
N SER A 17 9.14 -6.12 -12.65
CA SER A 17 9.52 -4.73 -12.38
C SER A 17 10.69 -4.58 -11.40
N ASP A 18 11.32 -5.69 -10.96
CA ASP A 18 12.26 -5.72 -9.83
C ASP A 18 11.69 -5.04 -8.57
N ALA A 19 10.36 -5.10 -8.38
CA ALA A 19 9.71 -4.57 -7.18
C ALA A 19 9.78 -5.55 -6.01
N LEU A 20 9.86 -6.84 -6.30
CA LEU A 20 10.15 -7.90 -5.33
C LEU A 20 11.56 -8.41 -5.57
N LEU A 21 12.47 -8.05 -4.68
CA LEU A 21 13.88 -8.45 -4.72
C LEU A 21 14.13 -9.62 -3.77
N GLU A 22 14.98 -10.55 -4.18
CA GLU A 22 15.49 -11.64 -3.36
C GLU A 22 16.99 -11.41 -3.05
N GLY A 23 17.39 -11.66 -1.81
CA GLY A 23 18.74 -11.38 -1.33
C GLY A 23 18.77 -11.21 0.19
N HIS A 24 19.85 -10.65 0.73
CA HIS A 24 19.96 -10.33 2.15
C HIS A 24 19.80 -8.82 2.38
N PHE A 25 18.68 -8.43 2.95
CA PHE A 25 18.31 -7.03 3.13
C PHE A 25 18.23 -6.64 4.61
N ILE A 26 18.75 -5.45 4.92
CA ILE A 26 18.51 -4.79 6.21
C ILE A 26 17.33 -3.83 6.04
N LEU A 27 16.23 -4.11 6.74
CA LEU A 27 15.02 -3.30 6.73
C LEU A 27 15.21 -2.01 7.53
N SER A 28 14.30 -1.05 7.39
CA SER A 28 14.31 0.21 8.17
C SER A 28 14.20 -0.01 9.68
N SER A 29 13.63 -1.14 10.10
CA SER A 29 13.55 -1.58 11.51
C SER A 29 14.88 -2.13 12.06
N GLY A 30 15.92 -2.28 11.23
CA GLY A 30 17.17 -2.97 11.56
C GLY A 30 17.10 -4.49 11.44
N ARG A 31 15.91 -5.07 11.18
CA ARG A 31 15.76 -6.52 11.01
C ARG A 31 16.25 -6.97 9.64
N HIS A 32 16.68 -8.22 9.53
CA HIS A 32 17.13 -8.87 8.30
C HIS A 32 15.97 -9.55 7.58
N SER A 33 16.00 -9.56 6.24
CA SER A 33 15.00 -10.26 5.43
C SER A 33 15.62 -10.83 4.16
N ALA A 34 15.11 -11.98 3.72
CA ALA A 34 15.47 -12.58 2.44
C ALA A 34 14.80 -11.89 1.24
N GLN A 35 13.83 -11.04 1.50
CA GLN A 35 13.07 -10.34 0.46
C GLN A 35 12.91 -8.85 0.80
N TYR A 36 12.88 -8.02 -0.24
CA TYR A 36 12.59 -6.59 -0.13
C TYR A 36 11.56 -6.19 -1.18
N LEU A 37 10.54 -5.47 -0.74
CA LEU A 37 9.47 -4.98 -1.60
C LEU A 37 9.56 -3.48 -1.78
N GLN A 38 9.52 -3.03 -3.04
CA GLN A 38 9.56 -1.62 -3.44
C GLN A 38 8.40 -1.31 -4.40
N CYS A 39 7.22 -1.02 -3.88
CA CYS A 39 6.02 -0.80 -4.68
C CYS A 39 6.15 0.35 -5.70
N ALA A 40 6.98 1.36 -5.43
CA ALA A 40 7.25 2.43 -6.39
C ALA A 40 7.77 1.90 -7.74
N ARG A 41 8.48 0.75 -7.77
CA ARG A 41 8.98 0.15 -9.00
C ARG A 41 7.88 -0.50 -9.84
N VAL A 42 6.90 -1.14 -9.22
CA VAL A 42 5.76 -1.70 -9.95
C VAL A 42 4.85 -0.60 -10.48
N LEU A 43 4.74 0.50 -9.74
CA LEU A 43 3.91 1.64 -10.10
C LEU A 43 4.57 2.63 -11.08
N MET A 44 5.87 2.46 -11.40
CA MET A 44 6.52 3.34 -12.39
C MET A 44 6.06 3.07 -13.83
N ASP A 45 5.46 1.91 -14.11
CA ASP A 45 4.80 1.58 -15.37
C ASP A 45 3.29 1.82 -15.23
N PRO A 46 2.72 2.85 -15.89
CA PRO A 46 1.30 3.16 -15.79
C PRO A 46 0.36 2.04 -16.24
N ALA A 47 0.76 1.25 -17.24
CA ALA A 47 -0.07 0.14 -17.71
C ALA A 47 -0.14 -0.98 -16.67
N ARG A 48 0.95 -1.22 -15.96
CA ARG A 48 1.02 -2.18 -14.85
C ARG A 48 0.23 -1.67 -13.65
N GLY A 49 0.44 -0.40 -13.24
CA GLY A 49 -0.33 0.23 -12.17
C GLY A 49 -1.83 0.16 -12.43
N ALA A 50 -2.24 0.45 -13.67
CA ALA A 50 -3.63 0.35 -14.12
C ALA A 50 -4.21 -1.06 -13.93
N ARG A 51 -3.50 -2.10 -14.38
CA ARG A 51 -3.96 -3.50 -14.26
C ARG A 51 -4.11 -3.94 -12.80
N LEU A 52 -3.15 -3.58 -11.95
CA LEU A 52 -3.19 -3.92 -10.53
C LEU A 52 -4.35 -3.21 -9.81
N ALA A 53 -4.58 -1.93 -10.11
CA ALA A 53 -5.71 -1.19 -9.54
C ALA A 53 -7.06 -1.77 -9.99
N GLU A 54 -7.22 -2.11 -11.28
CA GLU A 54 -8.43 -2.74 -11.81
C GLU A 54 -8.67 -4.12 -11.19
N ALA A 55 -7.61 -4.91 -10.97
CA ALA A 55 -7.69 -6.19 -10.28
C ALA A 55 -8.12 -6.00 -8.81
N LEU A 56 -7.62 -4.97 -8.12
CA LEU A 56 -8.03 -4.65 -6.74
C LEU A 56 -9.51 -4.21 -6.69
N VAL A 57 -9.96 -3.34 -7.62
CA VAL A 57 -11.37 -2.96 -7.73
C VAL A 57 -12.28 -4.18 -7.90
N ALA A 58 -11.80 -5.21 -8.62
CA ALA A 58 -12.54 -6.45 -8.82
C ALA A 58 -12.72 -7.31 -7.55
N THR A 59 -11.94 -7.05 -6.49
CA THR A 59 -12.08 -7.72 -5.19
C THR A 59 -13.08 -7.03 -4.27
N LEU A 60 -13.42 -5.76 -4.55
CA LEU A 60 -14.35 -5.01 -3.71
C LEU A 60 -15.79 -5.52 -3.89
N PRO A 61 -16.54 -5.75 -2.80
CA PRO A 61 -17.98 -5.97 -2.86
C PRO A 61 -18.70 -4.83 -3.59
N ASP A 62 -19.76 -5.15 -4.30
CA ASP A 62 -20.49 -4.17 -5.13
C ASP A 62 -21.07 -3.00 -4.31
N ASP A 63 -21.56 -3.28 -3.12
CA ASP A 63 -22.09 -2.28 -2.19
C ASP A 63 -21.02 -1.29 -1.73
N ILE A 64 -19.83 -1.78 -1.37
CA ILE A 64 -18.69 -0.93 -1.00
C ILE A 64 -18.20 -0.16 -2.23
N ARG A 65 -17.97 -0.84 -3.35
CA ARG A 65 -17.46 -0.21 -4.58
C ARG A 65 -18.37 0.93 -5.06
N ASN A 66 -19.69 0.73 -5.02
CA ASN A 66 -20.65 1.74 -5.47
C ASN A 66 -20.83 2.88 -4.46
N ALA A 67 -20.52 2.65 -3.19
CA ALA A 67 -20.63 3.66 -2.14
C ALA A 67 -19.42 4.61 -2.09
N ILE A 68 -18.27 4.24 -2.65
CA ILE A 68 -17.07 5.09 -2.64
C ILE A 68 -17.32 6.38 -3.44
N ASP A 69 -17.08 7.53 -2.80
CA ASP A 69 -17.14 8.84 -3.44
C ASP A 69 -15.76 9.34 -3.90
N ILE A 70 -14.72 9.05 -3.12
CA ILE A 70 -13.36 9.56 -3.34
C ILE A 70 -12.32 8.56 -2.81
N VAL A 71 -11.13 8.58 -3.41
CA VAL A 71 -9.95 7.86 -2.90
C VAL A 71 -9.01 8.81 -2.19
N VAL A 72 -8.53 8.45 -1.01
CA VAL A 72 -7.54 9.22 -0.25
C VAL A 72 -6.37 8.34 0.11
N SER A 73 -5.15 8.79 -0.18
CA SER A 73 -3.93 8.01 0.07
C SER A 73 -2.90 8.80 0.86
N PRO A 74 -2.10 8.18 1.72
CA PRO A 74 -1.00 8.86 2.38
C PRO A 74 0.20 9.03 1.44
N ALA A 75 0.78 10.21 1.39
CA ALA A 75 2.01 10.45 0.66
C ALA A 75 3.21 9.86 1.44
N MET A 76 4.28 9.39 0.75
CA MET A 76 4.48 9.43 -0.70
C MET A 76 4.09 8.13 -1.40
N GLY A 77 4.27 6.96 -0.76
CA GLY A 77 4.11 5.64 -1.39
C GLY A 77 2.71 5.45 -1.99
N GLY A 78 1.68 5.82 -1.24
CA GLY A 78 0.29 5.65 -1.64
C GLY A 78 -0.19 6.57 -2.78
N VAL A 79 0.53 7.66 -3.13
CA VAL A 79 0.03 8.66 -4.09
C VAL A 79 -0.32 8.07 -5.45
N ILE A 80 0.60 7.30 -6.03
CA ILE A 80 0.36 6.69 -7.35
C ILE A 80 -0.68 5.56 -7.24
N ALA A 81 -0.62 4.74 -6.19
CA ALA A 81 -1.59 3.69 -5.95
C ALA A 81 -3.01 4.26 -5.81
N GLY A 82 -3.16 5.35 -5.04
CA GLY A 82 -4.44 6.06 -4.88
C GLY A 82 -4.93 6.68 -6.19
N HIS A 83 -4.04 7.28 -6.98
CA HIS A 83 -4.40 7.85 -8.29
C HIS A 83 -4.93 6.76 -9.24
N GLU A 84 -4.23 5.63 -9.36
CA GLU A 84 -4.65 4.53 -10.21
C GLU A 84 -5.95 3.87 -9.71
N MET A 85 -6.15 3.82 -8.40
CA MET A 85 -7.38 3.35 -7.80
C MET A 85 -8.56 4.27 -8.11
N GLY A 86 -8.37 5.60 -8.01
CA GLY A 86 -9.36 6.60 -8.42
C GLY A 86 -9.70 6.48 -9.90
N ARG A 87 -8.70 6.32 -10.78
CA ARG A 87 -8.89 6.07 -12.21
C ARG A 87 -9.72 4.81 -12.45
N ALA A 88 -9.40 3.70 -11.77
CA ALA A 88 -10.09 2.42 -11.96
C ALA A 88 -11.55 2.46 -11.46
N LEU A 89 -11.83 3.25 -10.42
CA LEU A 89 -13.18 3.48 -9.88
C LEU A 89 -13.96 4.57 -10.62
N GLY A 90 -13.30 5.40 -11.45
CA GLY A 90 -13.89 6.60 -12.06
C GLY A 90 -14.20 7.68 -11.01
N LYS A 91 -13.38 7.79 -9.95
CA LYS A 91 -13.53 8.73 -8.82
C LYS A 91 -12.31 9.64 -8.72
N GLU A 92 -12.49 10.79 -8.07
CA GLU A 92 -11.37 11.64 -7.69
C GLU A 92 -10.43 10.93 -6.73
N ALA A 93 -9.14 11.29 -6.79
CA ALA A 93 -8.12 10.78 -5.88
C ALA A 93 -7.27 11.95 -5.36
N ILE A 94 -7.19 12.07 -4.05
CA ILE A 94 -6.39 13.05 -3.35
C ILE A 94 -5.43 12.35 -2.37
N PHE A 95 -4.53 13.12 -1.74
CA PHE A 95 -3.58 12.53 -0.82
C PHE A 95 -3.34 13.42 0.41
N LEU A 96 -2.94 12.74 1.49
CA LEU A 96 -2.49 13.35 2.73
C LEU A 96 -0.96 13.53 2.69
N GLU A 97 -0.47 14.65 3.20
CA GLU A 97 0.95 14.90 3.42
C GLU A 97 1.27 14.88 4.91
N ARG A 98 2.55 14.65 5.25
CA ARG A 98 3.01 14.61 6.65
C ARG A 98 4.15 15.62 6.87
N PRO A 99 3.87 16.93 6.85
CA PRO A 99 4.92 17.96 6.93
C PRO A 99 5.64 17.97 8.28
N GLU A 100 4.92 17.76 9.38
CA GLU A 100 5.43 17.82 10.77
C GLU A 100 5.13 16.53 11.55
N GLY A 101 5.14 15.38 10.85
CA GLY A 101 4.90 14.09 11.49
C GLY A 101 3.43 13.69 11.60
N THR A 102 2.47 14.57 11.29
CA THR A 102 1.03 14.30 11.31
C THR A 102 0.45 14.42 9.92
N PHE A 103 -0.43 13.50 9.53
CA PHE A 103 -1.11 13.58 8.23
C PHE A 103 -2.16 14.68 8.22
N GLU A 104 -2.18 15.43 7.11
CA GLU A 104 -3.17 16.48 6.84
C GLU A 104 -3.44 16.62 5.35
N LEU A 105 -4.62 17.13 4.98
CA LEU A 105 -4.93 17.57 3.62
C LEU A 105 -4.26 18.92 3.37
N ARG A 106 -3.56 19.03 2.24
CA ARG A 106 -2.90 20.25 1.79
C ARG A 106 -3.30 20.57 0.36
N ARG A 107 -2.61 21.53 -0.27
CA ARG A 107 -2.81 21.90 -1.69
C ARG A 107 -4.23 22.33 -2.04
N GLY A 108 -5.02 22.73 -1.05
CA GLY A 108 -6.43 23.09 -1.25
C GLY A 108 -7.36 21.89 -1.37
N PHE A 109 -6.88 20.67 -1.14
CA PHE A 109 -7.74 19.50 -1.06
C PHE A 109 -8.69 19.62 0.13
N ARG A 110 -9.92 19.20 -0.07
CA ARG A 110 -11.00 19.21 0.93
C ARG A 110 -11.82 17.94 0.78
N LEU A 111 -12.48 17.55 1.86
CA LEU A 111 -13.53 16.54 1.86
C LEU A 111 -14.85 17.23 2.19
N GLU A 112 -15.92 16.79 1.53
CA GLU A 112 -17.26 17.18 1.93
C GLU A 112 -17.66 16.41 3.20
N PRO A 113 -18.54 16.98 4.05
CA PRO A 113 -19.02 16.26 5.22
C PRO A 113 -19.62 14.89 4.85
N ASP A 114 -19.23 13.85 5.59
CA ASP A 114 -19.66 12.46 5.41
C ASP A 114 -19.35 11.85 4.03
N GLN A 115 -18.45 12.48 3.24
CA GLN A 115 -17.99 11.94 1.97
C GLN A 115 -17.33 10.58 2.18
N LYS A 116 -17.79 9.56 1.45
CA LYS A 116 -17.36 8.17 1.63
C LYS A 116 -16.01 7.91 0.98
N VAL A 117 -15.04 7.57 1.78
CA VAL A 117 -13.64 7.47 1.40
C VAL A 117 -13.18 6.03 1.36
N LEU A 118 -12.52 5.65 0.25
CA LEU A 118 -11.59 4.53 0.22
C LEU A 118 -10.19 5.05 0.59
N MET A 119 -9.65 4.63 1.74
CA MET A 119 -8.25 4.88 2.07
C MET A 119 -7.37 3.87 1.33
N MET A 120 -6.38 4.34 0.55
CA MET A 120 -5.54 3.48 -0.31
C MET A 120 -4.05 3.64 0.00
N GLU A 121 -3.39 2.52 0.30
CA GLU A 121 -1.94 2.42 0.50
C GLU A 121 -1.26 1.63 -0.63
N ASP A 122 0.05 1.79 -0.79
CA ASP A 122 0.85 0.88 -1.61
C ASP A 122 1.18 -0.41 -0.85
N VAL A 123 1.63 -0.29 0.40
CA VAL A 123 1.98 -1.44 1.26
C VAL A 123 1.55 -1.19 2.71
N VAL A 124 0.86 -2.15 3.29
CA VAL A 124 0.54 -2.19 4.72
C VAL A 124 1.49 -3.15 5.44
N THR A 125 2.15 -2.67 6.50
CA THR A 125 3.00 -3.48 7.40
C THR A 125 2.36 -3.58 8.78
N THR A 126 2.61 -2.65 9.67
CA THR A 126 1.96 -2.60 10.99
C THR A 126 0.56 -1.97 10.96
N GLY A 127 0.18 -1.35 9.85
CA GLY A 127 -1.05 -0.58 9.72
C GLY A 127 -1.04 0.76 10.47
N LEU A 128 0.09 1.16 11.08
CA LEU A 128 0.16 2.42 11.83
C LEU A 128 -0.12 3.63 10.93
N SER A 129 0.57 3.72 9.78
CA SER A 129 0.39 4.80 8.80
C SER A 129 -1.06 4.87 8.32
N SER A 130 -1.65 3.71 8.03
CA SER A 130 -3.04 3.62 7.58
C SER A 130 -4.02 4.12 8.64
N ARG A 131 -3.86 3.74 9.91
CA ARG A 131 -4.71 4.24 11.02
C ARG A 131 -4.56 5.75 11.22
N GLU A 132 -3.34 6.28 11.13
CA GLU A 132 -3.10 7.72 11.20
C GLU A 132 -3.74 8.47 10.02
N ALA A 133 -3.67 7.91 8.81
CA ALA A 133 -4.32 8.46 7.62
C ALA A 133 -5.85 8.46 7.77
N MET A 134 -6.45 7.36 8.23
CA MET A 134 -7.90 7.28 8.49
C MET A 134 -8.35 8.30 9.53
N LYS A 135 -7.55 8.49 10.60
CA LYS A 135 -7.83 9.52 11.60
C LYS A 135 -7.80 10.92 11.01
N ALA A 136 -6.82 11.21 10.14
CA ALA A 136 -6.74 12.50 9.47
C ALA A 136 -7.91 12.74 8.50
N ILE A 137 -8.36 11.71 7.78
CA ILE A 137 -9.57 11.76 6.93
C ILE A 137 -10.80 12.10 7.77
N ALA A 138 -11.00 11.40 8.89
CA ALA A 138 -12.14 11.64 9.78
C ALA A 138 -12.12 13.07 10.37
N LEU A 139 -10.95 13.57 10.77
CA LEU A 139 -10.78 14.95 11.24
C LEU A 139 -11.06 15.99 10.15
N ALA A 140 -10.88 15.64 8.89
CA ALA A 140 -11.20 16.48 7.74
C ALA A 140 -12.67 16.38 7.30
N GLY A 141 -13.50 15.59 7.99
CA GLY A 141 -14.94 15.45 7.75
C GLY A 141 -15.34 14.28 6.83
N GLY A 142 -14.39 13.47 6.35
CA GLY A 142 -14.68 12.30 5.52
C GLY A 142 -15.02 11.06 6.37
N GLU A 143 -15.83 10.16 5.80
CA GLU A 143 -16.16 8.85 6.34
C GLU A 143 -15.35 7.76 5.63
N VAL A 144 -14.37 7.15 6.31
CA VAL A 144 -13.64 6.01 5.74
C VAL A 144 -14.56 4.78 5.82
N ILE A 145 -14.95 4.26 4.66
CA ILE A 145 -15.83 3.07 4.57
C ILE A 145 -15.06 1.78 4.23
N ALA A 146 -13.85 1.91 3.71
CA ALA A 146 -12.98 0.79 3.40
C ALA A 146 -11.52 1.23 3.32
N ALA A 147 -10.60 0.27 3.48
CA ALA A 147 -9.19 0.42 3.20
C ALA A 147 -8.75 -0.54 2.10
N GLY A 148 -7.83 -0.11 1.25
CA GLY A 148 -7.19 -0.92 0.22
C GLY A 148 -5.68 -0.82 0.29
N ALA A 149 -4.99 -1.85 -0.19
CA ALA A 149 -3.54 -1.82 -0.42
C ALA A 149 -3.15 -2.71 -1.59
N LEU A 150 -2.08 -2.39 -2.30
CA LEU A 150 -1.54 -3.33 -3.27
C LEU A 150 -0.96 -4.55 -2.57
N VAL A 151 -0.28 -4.35 -1.44
CA VAL A 151 0.32 -5.45 -0.68
C VAL A 151 0.03 -5.35 0.81
N ASP A 152 -0.46 -6.43 1.39
CA ASP A 152 -0.47 -6.63 2.84
C ASP A 152 0.76 -7.46 3.25
N ARG A 153 1.60 -6.90 4.09
CA ARG A 153 2.76 -7.54 4.72
C ARG A 153 2.63 -7.64 6.24
N SER A 154 1.42 -7.48 6.73
CA SER A 154 1.18 -7.48 8.19
C SER A 154 1.13 -8.89 8.80
N ASN A 155 1.07 -9.93 7.96
CA ASN A 155 0.79 -11.30 8.40
C ASN A 155 -0.51 -11.39 9.22
N GLY A 156 -1.53 -10.61 8.83
CA GLY A 156 -2.80 -10.53 9.53
C GLY A 156 -2.79 -9.70 10.82
N ALA A 157 -1.67 -9.03 11.15
CA ALA A 157 -1.56 -8.19 12.35
C ALA A 157 -2.20 -6.80 12.16
N ALA A 158 -2.34 -6.31 10.92
CA ALA A 158 -3.02 -5.05 10.65
C ALA A 158 -4.53 -5.25 10.77
N SER A 159 -5.14 -4.56 11.73
CA SER A 159 -6.58 -4.52 11.94
C SER A 159 -7.07 -3.08 11.85
N PHE A 160 -8.21 -2.88 11.21
CA PHE A 160 -8.87 -1.59 11.03
C PHE A 160 -10.35 -1.72 11.44
N ASP A 161 -10.97 -0.60 11.81
CA ASP A 161 -12.40 -0.56 12.16
C ASP A 161 -13.30 -0.62 10.90
N VAL A 162 -12.71 -0.72 9.72
CA VAL A 162 -13.36 -0.84 8.41
C VAL A 162 -12.83 -2.05 7.65
N PRO A 163 -13.58 -2.59 6.67
CA PRO A 163 -13.09 -3.67 5.82
C PRO A 163 -11.78 -3.30 5.12
N PHE A 164 -10.84 -4.26 5.08
CA PHE A 164 -9.55 -4.11 4.42
C PHE A 164 -9.42 -5.07 3.24
N PHE A 165 -9.06 -4.53 2.08
CA PHE A 165 -8.95 -5.24 0.82
C PHE A 165 -7.53 -5.11 0.25
N PRO A 166 -6.59 -5.99 0.61
CA PRO A 166 -5.31 -6.06 -0.07
C PRO A 166 -5.46 -6.81 -1.40
N LEU A 167 -4.72 -6.37 -2.44
CA LEU A 167 -4.66 -7.11 -3.70
C LEU A 167 -3.93 -8.44 -3.52
N ILE A 168 -2.85 -8.44 -2.72
CA ILE A 168 -2.09 -9.64 -2.34
C ILE A 168 -1.60 -9.52 -0.90
N ALA A 169 -1.60 -10.65 -0.19
CA ALA A 169 -0.93 -10.77 1.10
C ALA A 169 0.41 -11.50 0.92
N LEU A 170 1.51 -10.89 1.37
CA LEU A 170 2.84 -11.46 1.27
C LEU A 170 3.44 -11.66 2.67
N GLU A 171 3.68 -12.88 3.00
CA GLU A 171 4.46 -13.21 4.19
C GLU A 171 5.95 -13.06 3.88
N VAL A 172 6.56 -12.03 4.44
CA VAL A 172 8.00 -11.75 4.28
C VAL A 172 8.68 -11.90 5.63
N PRO A 173 9.30 -13.06 5.89
CA PRO A 173 10.00 -13.32 7.15
C PRO A 173 11.08 -12.27 7.42
N SER A 174 11.18 -11.84 8.66
CA SER A 174 12.26 -10.96 9.12
C SER A 174 12.87 -11.48 10.42
N TYR A 175 14.18 -11.33 10.55
CA TYR A 175 14.99 -11.92 11.61
C TYR A 175 15.71 -10.83 12.40
N ALA A 176 15.91 -11.02 13.69
CA ALA A 176 16.88 -10.25 14.47
C ALA A 176 18.31 -10.65 14.09
N ASP A 177 19.30 -9.84 14.43
CA ASP A 177 20.71 -10.09 14.06
C ASP A 177 21.23 -11.48 14.50
N ASP A 178 20.79 -11.94 15.66
CA ASP A 178 21.16 -13.21 16.27
C ASP A 178 20.28 -14.39 15.79
N GLU A 179 19.24 -14.11 15.02
CA GLU A 179 18.29 -15.12 14.48
C GLU A 179 18.44 -15.33 12.97
N VAL A 180 19.40 -14.67 12.31
CA VAL A 180 19.56 -14.76 10.84
C VAL A 180 19.95 -16.17 10.43
N PRO A 181 19.17 -16.83 9.52
CA PRO A 181 19.51 -18.15 9.02
C PRO A 181 20.89 -18.16 8.35
N ALA A 182 21.66 -19.23 8.54
CA ALA A 182 23.02 -19.35 8.00
C ALA A 182 23.08 -19.17 6.48
N GLU A 183 22.07 -19.65 5.77
CA GLU A 183 21.95 -19.51 4.31
C GLU A 183 21.78 -18.03 3.91
N LEU A 184 20.99 -17.26 4.67
CA LEU A 184 20.79 -15.84 4.45
C LEU A 184 22.06 -15.05 4.82
N ALA A 185 22.72 -15.41 5.91
CA ALA A 185 23.96 -14.76 6.38
C ALA A 185 25.11 -14.93 5.40
N ALA A 186 25.10 -15.96 4.55
CA ALA A 186 26.10 -16.19 3.50
C ALA A 186 25.95 -15.22 2.31
N ILE A 187 24.81 -14.54 2.16
CA ILE A 187 24.58 -13.58 1.09
C ILE A 187 25.04 -12.19 1.53
N PRO A 188 25.77 -11.43 0.69
CA PRO A 188 26.17 -10.06 1.02
C PRO A 188 24.97 -9.18 1.38
N MET A 189 25.03 -8.50 2.52
CA MET A 189 23.96 -7.63 2.99
C MET A 189 23.85 -6.38 2.12
N THR A 190 22.60 -5.97 1.84
CA THR A 190 22.28 -4.70 1.20
C THR A 190 21.24 -3.95 2.01
N LYS A 191 21.29 -2.61 2.00
CA LYS A 191 20.31 -1.73 2.64
C LYS A 191 19.60 -0.93 1.56
N PRO A 192 18.52 -1.48 0.96
CA PRO A 192 17.74 -0.76 -0.02
C PRO A 192 16.90 0.32 0.65
N GLY A 193 16.55 1.38 -0.10
CA GLY A 193 15.61 2.41 0.35
C GLY A 193 16.16 3.83 0.21
N SER A 194 15.23 4.78 0.26
CA SER A 194 15.48 6.22 0.04
C SER A 194 15.98 6.98 1.27
N ARG A 195 15.97 6.36 2.46
CA ARG A 195 16.49 7.00 3.69
C ARG A 195 17.98 6.74 3.80
N LYS A 196 18.79 7.77 3.53
CA LYS A 196 20.17 7.78 4.02
C LYS A 196 20.13 7.73 5.55
N ALA A 197 20.94 6.83 6.12
CA ALA A 197 21.17 6.76 7.56
C ALA A 197 21.82 8.05 8.04
#